data_9117b76ecd49a3e5f405bc6dd0b4d5c5
#
_entry.id   9117b76ecd49a3e5f405bc6dd0b4d5c5
#
_cell.length_a   1.000
_cell.length_b   1.000
_cell.length_c   1.000
_cell.angle_alpha   90.00
_cell.angle_beta   90.00
_cell.angle_gamma   90.00
#
_symmetry.space_group_name_H-M   'P 1'
#
loop_
_entity.id
_entity.type
_entity.pdbx_description
1 polymer ?
#
loop_
_entity_poly.entity_id
_entity_poly.type
_entity_poly.pdbx_seq_one_letter_code
_entity_poly.pdbx_strand_id
1 'polypeptide(L)'
;MLRAGVHFGHQCRYWNPKMEPFIFGTRNKIHIINLEHTVPAFNDALNQVTDLADKKKKILFVGTKRAAAKIMKEQAERAGMPYVNHRWLGGMLTNYKTIRGSIKKLKDLEIQEQDGTFNRLTKKEALMLTRSKLKLQRSIGGIKDMGGLPDALFVID
;
A
#
# COMPACT_ATOMS: atom_id res chain seq x y z
N MET A 1 -19.09 10.16 4.50
CA MET A 1 -18.20 10.77 3.49
C MET A 1 -17.99 12.26 3.73
N LEU A 2 -18.98 13.12 3.79
CA LEU A 2 -18.81 14.57 4.00
C LEU A 2 -17.98 14.93 5.24
N ARG A 3 -18.24 14.30 6.40
CA ARG A 3 -17.45 14.52 7.63
C ARG A 3 -15.97 14.16 7.50
N ALA A 4 -15.65 13.23 6.63
CA ALA A 4 -14.27 12.80 6.35
C ALA A 4 -13.58 13.64 5.25
N GLY A 5 -14.28 14.63 4.69
CA GLY A 5 -13.73 15.51 3.65
C GLY A 5 -13.53 14.86 2.28
N VAL A 6 -14.19 13.74 2.00
CA VAL A 6 -14.04 12.99 0.73
C VAL A 6 -14.47 13.80 -0.49
N HIS A 7 -15.31 14.81 -0.31
CA HIS A 7 -15.79 15.70 -1.37
C HIS A 7 -14.76 16.74 -1.84
N PHE A 8 -13.66 16.94 -1.11
CA PHE A 8 -12.62 17.88 -1.54
C PHE A 8 -11.74 17.25 -2.61
N GLY A 9 -11.71 17.90 -3.78
CA GLY A 9 -10.85 17.55 -4.90
C GLY A 9 -9.56 18.38 -4.94
N HIS A 10 -8.96 18.49 -6.12
CA HIS A 10 -7.77 19.31 -6.36
C HIS A 10 -8.10 20.79 -6.51
N GLN A 11 -7.09 21.63 -6.34
CA GLN A 11 -7.19 23.04 -6.73
C GLN A 11 -7.42 23.14 -8.24
N CYS A 12 -8.22 24.12 -8.68
CA CYS A 12 -8.59 24.28 -10.09
C CYS A 12 -7.41 24.33 -11.07
N ARG A 13 -6.24 24.82 -10.63
CA ARG A 13 -5.03 24.89 -11.47
C ARG A 13 -4.30 23.54 -11.65
N TYR A 14 -4.60 22.53 -10.82
CA TYR A 14 -3.92 21.23 -10.83
C TYR A 14 -4.84 20.06 -11.18
N TRP A 15 -6.05 20.36 -11.61
CA TRP A 15 -7.02 19.32 -11.92
C TRP A 15 -6.70 18.64 -13.26
N ASN A 16 -7.25 17.43 -13.44
CA ASN A 16 -7.24 16.77 -14.74
C ASN A 16 -8.60 16.96 -15.41
N PRO A 17 -8.67 17.47 -16.67
CA PRO A 17 -9.93 17.66 -17.38
C PRO A 17 -10.80 16.41 -17.50
N LYS A 18 -10.21 15.22 -17.49
CA LYS A 18 -10.96 13.94 -17.48
C LYS A 18 -11.82 13.75 -16.23
N MET A 19 -11.59 14.53 -15.19
CA MET A 19 -12.41 14.51 -13.96
C MET A 19 -13.66 15.37 -14.05
N GLU A 20 -13.85 16.17 -15.12
CA GLU A 20 -14.99 17.05 -15.29
C GLU A 20 -16.35 16.38 -15.02
N PRO A 21 -16.65 15.16 -15.51
CA PRO A 21 -17.92 14.48 -15.27
C PRO A 21 -18.18 14.15 -13.79
N PHE A 22 -17.14 14.13 -12.97
CA PHE A 22 -17.20 13.77 -11.54
C PHE A 22 -17.16 14.98 -10.61
N ILE A 23 -17.09 16.18 -11.15
CA ILE A 23 -17.02 17.42 -10.38
C ILE A 23 -18.41 18.00 -10.24
N PHE A 24 -18.83 18.27 -9.00
CA PHE A 24 -20.09 18.95 -8.70
C PHE A 24 -19.99 20.47 -8.95
N GLY A 25 -18.83 21.05 -8.63
CA GLY A 25 -18.60 22.49 -8.75
C GLY A 25 -17.27 22.92 -8.15
N THR A 26 -17.11 24.21 -7.92
CA THR A 26 -15.88 24.80 -7.38
C THR A 26 -16.20 25.71 -6.20
N ARG A 27 -15.47 25.57 -5.11
CA ARG A 27 -15.54 26.46 -3.94
C ARG A 27 -14.12 26.84 -3.49
N ASN A 28 -13.88 28.12 -3.31
CA ASN A 28 -12.57 28.66 -2.89
C ASN A 28 -11.40 28.14 -3.74
N LYS A 29 -11.56 28.09 -5.07
CA LYS A 29 -10.57 27.58 -6.04
C LYS A 29 -10.23 26.10 -5.86
N ILE A 30 -11.09 25.34 -5.19
CA ILE A 30 -10.98 23.88 -5.01
C ILE A 30 -12.20 23.25 -5.68
N HIS A 31 -11.98 22.21 -6.48
CA HIS A 31 -13.06 21.41 -7.06
C HIS A 31 -13.74 20.57 -5.97
N ILE A 32 -15.06 20.49 -6.04
CA ILE A 32 -15.88 19.63 -5.18
C ILE A 32 -16.30 18.42 -5.99
N ILE A 33 -15.99 17.23 -5.48
CA ILE A 33 -16.33 15.94 -6.11
C ILE A 33 -17.82 15.66 -5.87
N ASN A 34 -18.50 15.20 -6.91
CA ASN A 34 -19.90 14.79 -6.82
C ASN A 34 -20.00 13.41 -6.14
N LEU A 35 -20.50 13.42 -4.91
CA LEU A 35 -20.66 12.20 -4.13
C LEU A 35 -21.81 11.31 -4.60
N GLU A 36 -22.73 11.80 -5.43
CA GLU A 36 -23.79 10.98 -6.03
C GLU A 36 -23.22 9.88 -6.93
N HIS A 37 -22.09 10.13 -7.58
CA HIS A 37 -21.35 9.10 -8.33
C HIS A 37 -20.46 8.25 -7.43
N THR A 38 -19.91 8.85 -6.38
CA THR A 38 -18.97 8.16 -5.48
C THR A 38 -19.67 7.09 -4.63
N VAL A 39 -20.89 7.36 -4.15
CA VAL A 39 -21.60 6.43 -3.24
C VAL A 39 -21.95 5.11 -3.90
N PRO A 40 -22.56 5.08 -5.10
CA PRO A 40 -22.80 3.82 -5.82
C PRO A 40 -21.50 3.06 -6.10
N ALA A 41 -20.50 3.73 -6.68
CA ALA A 41 -19.20 3.11 -6.98
C ALA A 41 -18.50 2.54 -5.75
N PHE A 42 -18.63 3.20 -4.60
CA PHE A 42 -18.09 2.69 -3.34
C PHE A 42 -18.83 1.43 -2.86
N ASN A 43 -20.17 1.40 -2.98
CA ASN A 43 -20.95 0.22 -2.63
C ASN A 43 -20.61 -0.97 -3.54
N ASP A 44 -20.44 -0.74 -4.84
CA ASP A 44 -20.02 -1.77 -5.79
C ASP A 44 -18.63 -2.32 -5.44
N ALA A 45 -17.69 -1.44 -5.08
CA ALA A 45 -16.37 -1.85 -4.62
C ALA A 45 -16.43 -2.70 -3.34
N LEU A 46 -17.29 -2.33 -2.37
CA LEU A 46 -17.48 -3.12 -1.15
C LEU A 46 -18.05 -4.52 -1.46
N ASN A 47 -19.04 -4.61 -2.34
CA ASN A 47 -19.60 -5.90 -2.77
C ASN A 47 -18.53 -6.79 -3.40
N GLN A 48 -17.70 -6.21 -4.29
CA GLN A 48 -16.59 -6.94 -4.92
C GLN A 48 -15.55 -7.43 -3.92
N VAL A 49 -15.18 -6.59 -2.94
CA VAL A 49 -14.24 -6.99 -1.88
C VAL A 49 -14.83 -8.11 -1.02
N THR A 50 -16.14 -8.06 -0.72
CA THR A 50 -16.84 -9.11 0.01
C THR A 50 -16.80 -10.44 -0.74
N ASP A 51 -17.12 -10.43 -2.04
CA ASP A 51 -17.07 -11.62 -2.89
C ASP A 51 -15.66 -12.24 -2.96
N LEU A 52 -14.63 -11.40 -2.99
CA LEU A 52 -13.24 -11.86 -2.97
C LEU A 52 -12.87 -12.47 -1.62
N ALA A 53 -13.34 -11.88 -0.53
CA ALA A 53 -13.10 -12.39 0.82
C ALA A 53 -13.80 -13.74 1.05
N ASP A 54 -15.04 -13.90 0.60
CA ASP A 54 -15.79 -15.16 0.67
C ASP A 54 -15.08 -16.30 -0.09
N LYS A 55 -14.47 -15.95 -1.23
CA LYS A 55 -13.66 -16.88 -2.03
C LYS A 55 -12.24 -17.08 -1.47
N LYS A 56 -11.92 -16.51 -0.29
CA LYS A 56 -10.58 -16.55 0.35
C LYS A 56 -9.45 -16.08 -0.57
N LYS A 57 -9.73 -15.09 -1.42
CA LYS A 57 -8.77 -14.50 -2.34
C LYS A 57 -7.83 -13.54 -1.63
N LYS A 58 -6.60 -13.43 -2.11
CA LYS A 58 -5.59 -12.51 -1.57
C LYS A 58 -5.72 -11.15 -2.20
N ILE A 59 -5.97 -10.14 -1.38
CA ILE A 59 -6.04 -8.74 -1.80
C ILE A 59 -4.77 -8.04 -1.32
N LEU A 60 -4.02 -7.43 -2.24
CA LEU A 60 -2.88 -6.59 -1.89
C LEU A 60 -3.35 -5.14 -1.71
N PHE A 61 -3.17 -4.64 -0.50
CA PHE A 61 -3.48 -3.26 -0.16
C PHE A 61 -2.32 -2.34 -0.53
N VAL A 62 -2.59 -1.30 -1.33
CA VAL A 62 -1.57 -0.33 -1.78
C VAL A 62 -1.99 1.07 -1.37
N GLY A 63 -1.19 1.72 -0.56
CA GLY A 63 -1.45 3.09 -0.09
C GLY A 63 -0.15 3.82 0.16
N THR A 64 0.47 4.33 -0.90
CA THR A 64 1.77 5.02 -0.85
C THR A 64 1.65 6.48 -0.45
N LYS A 65 0.46 7.07 -0.61
CA LYS A 65 0.17 8.45 -0.21
C LYS A 65 0.33 8.64 1.30
N ARG A 66 0.99 9.71 1.71
CA ARG A 66 1.29 10.00 3.13
C ARG A 66 0.06 9.90 4.05
N ALA A 67 -1.09 10.40 3.59
CA ALA A 67 -2.33 10.37 4.37
C ALA A 67 -2.90 8.95 4.54
N ALA A 68 -2.69 8.06 3.55
CA ALA A 68 -3.21 6.70 3.55
C ALA A 68 -2.25 5.67 4.18
N ALA A 69 -0.95 5.89 4.11
CA ALA A 69 0.10 4.91 4.39
C ALA A 69 -0.03 4.22 5.77
N LYS A 70 -0.34 4.98 6.82
CA LYS A 70 -0.50 4.43 8.18
C LYS A 70 -1.78 3.62 8.29
N ILE A 71 -2.89 4.20 7.85
CA ILE A 71 -4.22 3.57 7.93
C ILE A 71 -4.25 2.28 7.10
N MET A 72 -3.65 2.31 5.90
CA MET A 72 -3.57 1.17 5.02
C MET A 72 -2.82 0.00 5.68
N LYS A 73 -1.68 0.27 6.31
CA LYS A 73 -0.94 -0.75 7.07
C LYS A 73 -1.80 -1.36 8.18
N GLU A 74 -2.38 -0.53 9.05
CA GLU A 74 -3.17 -0.97 10.20
C GLU A 74 -4.37 -1.82 9.76
N GLN A 75 -5.08 -1.40 8.72
CA GLN A 75 -6.26 -2.14 8.25
C GLN A 75 -5.88 -3.43 7.51
N ALA A 76 -4.80 -3.44 6.74
CA ALA A 76 -4.32 -4.65 6.08
C ALA A 76 -3.82 -5.70 7.11
N GLU A 77 -3.08 -5.28 8.13
CA GLU A 77 -2.64 -6.15 9.23
C GLU A 77 -3.85 -6.72 10.00
N ARG A 78 -4.87 -5.90 10.27
CA ARG A 78 -6.12 -6.35 10.88
C ARG A 78 -6.85 -7.41 10.04
N ALA A 79 -6.81 -7.26 8.71
CA ALA A 79 -7.43 -8.20 7.78
C ALA A 79 -6.55 -9.42 7.47
N GLY A 80 -5.32 -9.48 7.96
CA GLY A 80 -4.35 -10.54 7.62
C GLY A 80 -3.93 -10.53 6.15
N MET A 81 -4.00 -9.38 5.48
CA MET A 81 -3.72 -9.23 4.06
C MET A 81 -2.37 -8.52 3.81
N PRO A 82 -1.69 -8.82 2.69
CA PRO A 82 -0.45 -8.14 2.33
C PRO A 82 -0.69 -6.67 1.99
N TYR A 83 0.33 -5.83 2.23
CA TYR A 83 0.25 -4.40 1.96
C TYR A 83 1.55 -3.79 1.45
N VAL A 84 1.42 -2.66 0.74
CA VAL A 84 2.51 -1.76 0.35
C VAL A 84 2.11 -0.34 0.73
N ASN A 85 2.77 0.21 1.74
CA ASN A 85 2.43 1.52 2.30
C ASN A 85 3.54 2.56 2.18
N HIS A 86 4.62 2.23 1.45
CA HIS A 86 5.70 3.15 1.14
C HIS A 86 5.86 3.26 -0.38
N ARG A 87 7.01 2.94 -0.92
CA ARG A 87 7.27 3.05 -2.34
C ARG A 87 6.86 1.77 -3.06
N TRP A 88 6.05 1.89 -4.12
CA TRP A 88 5.86 0.81 -5.07
C TRP A 88 7.16 0.57 -5.85
N LEU A 89 7.74 -0.60 -5.74
CA LEU A 89 8.95 -0.95 -6.48
C LEU A 89 8.60 -1.34 -7.91
N GLY A 90 9.42 -0.87 -8.86
CA GLY A 90 9.27 -1.30 -10.25
C GLY A 90 9.36 -2.82 -10.37
N GLY A 91 8.45 -3.41 -11.13
CA GLY A 91 8.40 -4.86 -11.32
C GLY A 91 7.88 -5.66 -10.12
N MET A 92 7.23 -5.03 -9.14
CA MET A 92 6.76 -5.70 -7.92
C MET A 92 5.86 -6.90 -8.20
N LEU A 93 5.05 -6.85 -9.25
CA LEU A 93 4.22 -7.96 -9.70
C LEU A 93 4.78 -8.62 -10.98
N THR A 94 5.18 -7.82 -11.96
CA THR A 94 5.66 -8.31 -13.27
C THR A 94 7.02 -9.00 -13.19
N ASN A 95 7.88 -8.63 -12.25
CA ASN A 95 9.15 -9.27 -11.96
C ASN A 95 9.19 -9.82 -10.52
N TYR A 96 8.13 -10.50 -10.14
CA TYR A 96 7.97 -11.03 -8.78
C TYR A 96 9.08 -12.02 -8.38
N LYS A 97 9.71 -12.71 -9.34
CA LYS A 97 10.86 -13.58 -9.09
C LYS A 97 12.01 -12.83 -8.39
N THR A 98 12.34 -11.62 -8.86
CA THR A 98 13.36 -10.77 -8.26
C THR A 98 12.94 -10.25 -6.89
N ILE A 99 11.67 -9.90 -6.72
CA ILE A 99 11.11 -9.48 -5.43
C ILE A 99 11.19 -10.61 -4.41
N ARG A 100 10.90 -11.86 -4.78
CA ARG A 100 11.11 -13.04 -3.92
C ARG A 100 12.54 -13.18 -3.43
N GLY A 101 13.53 -12.91 -4.28
CA GLY A 101 14.94 -12.88 -3.86
C GLY A 101 15.21 -11.83 -2.78
N SER A 102 14.61 -10.63 -2.93
CA SER A 102 14.70 -9.57 -1.92
C SER A 102 13.97 -9.93 -0.62
N ILE A 103 12.83 -10.60 -0.70
CA ILE A 103 12.10 -11.13 0.47
C ILE A 103 12.94 -12.17 1.21
N LYS A 104 13.58 -13.11 0.46
CA LYS A 104 14.48 -14.08 1.07
C LYS A 104 15.60 -13.40 1.83
N LYS A 105 16.27 -12.42 1.19
CA LYS A 105 17.32 -11.64 1.84
C LYS A 105 16.84 -10.93 3.11
N LEU A 106 15.61 -10.41 3.12
CA LEU A 106 15.03 -9.80 4.32
C LEU A 106 14.87 -10.83 5.44
N LYS A 107 14.29 -12.01 5.14
CA LYS A 107 14.13 -13.09 6.11
C LYS A 107 15.46 -13.59 6.63
N ASP A 108 16.47 -13.74 5.78
CA ASP A 108 17.83 -14.14 6.18
C ASP A 108 18.44 -13.12 7.16
N LEU A 109 18.26 -11.81 6.90
CA LEU A 109 18.73 -10.75 7.80
C LEU A 109 17.96 -10.72 9.14
N GLU A 110 16.67 -11.01 9.13
CA GLU A 110 15.86 -11.15 10.35
C GLU A 110 16.36 -12.32 11.22
N ILE A 111 16.67 -13.45 10.61
CA ILE A 111 17.23 -14.64 11.29
C ILE A 111 18.62 -14.34 11.87
N GLN A 112 19.53 -13.75 11.08
CA GLN A 112 20.88 -13.38 11.51
C GLN A 112 20.88 -12.40 12.70
N GLU A 113 19.90 -11.53 12.78
CA GLU A 113 19.74 -10.62 13.91
C GLU A 113 19.27 -11.36 15.16
N GLN A 114 18.30 -12.29 15.02
CA GLN A 114 17.78 -13.11 16.12
C GLN A 114 18.83 -14.08 16.68
N ASP A 115 19.63 -14.68 15.82
CA ASP A 115 20.70 -15.62 16.19
C ASP A 115 21.92 -14.93 16.83
N GLY A 116 21.88 -13.59 16.97
CA GLY A 116 22.98 -12.83 17.53
C GLY A 116 24.22 -12.73 16.62
N THR A 117 24.12 -13.10 15.36
CA THR A 117 25.21 -13.00 14.38
C THR A 117 25.73 -11.57 14.26
N PHE A 118 24.85 -10.57 14.35
CA PHE A 118 25.24 -9.15 14.31
C PHE A 118 26.17 -8.75 15.47
N ASN A 119 26.09 -9.40 16.62
CA ASN A 119 26.95 -9.13 17.78
C ASN A 119 28.38 -9.65 17.59
N ARG A 120 28.61 -10.57 16.63
CA ARG A 120 29.93 -11.12 16.30
C ARG A 120 30.67 -10.33 15.23
N LEU A 121 29.98 -9.37 14.59
CA LEU A 121 30.52 -8.53 13.53
C LEU A 121 31.09 -7.23 14.09
N THR A 122 31.90 -6.55 13.28
CA THR A 122 32.33 -5.19 13.64
C THR A 122 31.13 -4.24 13.69
N LYS A 123 31.20 -3.19 14.55
CA LYS A 123 30.13 -2.19 14.68
C LYS A 123 29.69 -1.59 13.33
N LYS A 124 30.65 -1.40 12.41
CA LYS A 124 30.39 -0.85 11.06
C LYS A 124 29.57 -1.83 10.22
N GLU A 125 29.92 -3.09 10.22
CA GLU A 125 29.23 -4.14 9.45
C GLU A 125 27.82 -4.38 10.00
N ALA A 126 27.67 -4.52 11.31
CA ALA A 126 26.37 -4.66 11.96
C ALA A 126 25.44 -3.50 11.64
N LEU A 127 25.96 -2.26 11.65
CA LEU A 127 25.17 -1.08 11.27
C LEU A 127 24.75 -1.10 9.81
N MET A 128 25.63 -1.55 8.90
CA MET A 128 25.29 -1.68 7.47
C MET A 128 24.20 -2.72 7.22
N LEU A 129 24.27 -3.88 7.89
CA LEU A 129 23.24 -4.93 7.80
C LEU A 129 21.91 -4.45 8.39
N THR A 130 21.94 -3.79 9.54
CA THR A 130 20.74 -3.19 10.15
C THR A 130 20.07 -2.18 9.23
N ARG A 131 20.84 -1.28 8.61
CA ARG A 131 20.31 -0.32 7.63
C ARG A 131 19.72 -1.01 6.40
N SER A 132 20.38 -2.07 5.90
CA SER A 132 19.88 -2.87 4.78
C SER A 132 18.56 -3.56 5.13
N LYS A 133 18.48 -4.18 6.31
CA LYS A 133 17.25 -4.79 6.83
C LYS A 133 16.11 -3.78 6.92
N LEU A 134 16.35 -2.63 7.57
CA LEU A 134 15.33 -1.58 7.70
C LEU A 134 14.83 -1.05 6.35
N LYS A 135 15.74 -0.89 5.38
CA LYS A 135 15.37 -0.49 4.01
C LYS A 135 14.47 -1.51 3.33
N LEU A 136 14.81 -2.79 3.42
CA LEU A 136 13.99 -3.88 2.86
C LEU A 136 12.67 -4.01 3.61
N GLN A 137 12.68 -4.00 4.94
CA GLN A 137 11.48 -4.05 5.77
C GLN A 137 10.49 -2.95 5.40
N ARG A 138 10.97 -1.73 5.20
CA ARG A 138 10.15 -0.59 4.80
C ARG A 138 9.53 -0.77 3.42
N SER A 139 10.25 -1.35 2.46
CA SER A 139 9.81 -1.44 1.06
C SER A 139 8.95 -2.67 0.77
N ILE A 140 9.29 -3.82 1.37
CA ILE A 140 8.69 -5.13 1.04
C ILE A 140 8.22 -5.91 2.26
N GLY A 141 8.35 -5.35 3.48
CA GLY A 141 7.96 -6.04 4.72
C GLY A 141 6.49 -6.47 4.73
N GLY A 142 5.60 -5.63 4.20
CA GLY A 142 4.17 -5.95 4.15
C GLY A 142 3.78 -7.05 3.15
N ILE A 143 4.69 -7.47 2.28
CA ILE A 143 4.45 -8.55 1.28
C ILE A 143 5.30 -9.80 1.54
N LYS A 144 6.04 -9.84 2.64
CA LYS A 144 6.99 -10.94 2.93
C LYS A 144 6.32 -12.31 3.01
N ASP A 145 5.07 -12.36 3.41
CA ASP A 145 4.31 -13.60 3.62
C ASP A 145 3.21 -13.80 2.56
N MET A 146 3.21 -13.00 1.49
CA MET A 146 2.21 -13.08 0.42
C MET A 146 2.23 -14.42 -0.32
N GLY A 147 3.39 -15.07 -0.44
CA GLY A 147 3.54 -16.43 -1.00
C GLY A 147 3.46 -16.53 -2.52
N GLY A 148 2.73 -15.64 -3.18
CA GLY A 148 2.53 -15.60 -4.64
C GLY A 148 2.00 -14.24 -5.08
N LEU A 149 1.54 -14.15 -6.32
CA LEU A 149 0.85 -12.95 -6.81
C LEU A 149 -0.52 -12.81 -6.13
N PRO A 150 -0.98 -11.59 -5.86
CA PRO A 150 -2.32 -11.35 -5.32
C PRO A 150 -3.39 -11.58 -6.39
N ASP A 151 -4.61 -11.90 -5.98
CA ASP A 151 -5.77 -12.03 -6.87
C ASP A 151 -6.38 -10.67 -7.21
N ALA A 152 -6.26 -9.70 -6.33
CA ALA A 152 -6.77 -8.34 -6.51
C ALA A 152 -5.86 -7.29 -5.85
N LEU A 153 -5.98 -6.05 -6.31
CA LEU A 153 -5.33 -4.87 -5.76
C LEU A 153 -6.38 -3.90 -5.23
N PHE A 154 -6.20 -3.45 -4.00
CA PHE A 154 -6.95 -2.33 -3.43
C PHE A 154 -6.01 -1.13 -3.31
N VAL A 155 -6.20 -0.12 -4.16
CA VAL A 155 -5.26 1.00 -4.32
C VAL A 155 -5.89 2.30 -3.83
N ILE A 156 -5.18 3.00 -2.94
CA ILE A 156 -5.48 4.38 -2.52
C ILE A 156 -4.24 5.24 -2.83
N ASP A 157 -4.42 6.24 -3.69
CA ASP A 157 -3.38 7.21 -4.05
C ASP A 157 -3.89 8.66 -3.94
#